data_5031ea32ad52aac7de259375a02f472b
#
_entry.id   5031ea32ad52aac7de259375a02f472b
#
_cell.length_a   1.000
_cell.length_b   1.000
_cell.length_c   1.000
_cell.angle_alpha   90.00
_cell.angle_beta   90.00
_cell.angle_gamma   90.00
#
_symmetry.space_group_name_H-M   'P 1'
#
loop_
_entity.id
_entity.type
_entity.pdbx_description
1 polymer ?
#
loop_
_entity_poly.entity_id
_entity_poly.type
_entity_poly.pdbx_seq_one_letter_code
_entity_poly.pdbx_strand_id
1 'polypeptide(L)'
;HPLDEPSSAPTYKMQMFLGRKPGRPFTAQRCRPTVGITPRSPTTLAGSVCCQAKMQMREVIEKLIRREDLAKEQAAETLAALLDDFVSEQAAAFLVLLRAKGETPDEIAGLAQAMLDKALPVHTAQQVVDIVGTGGDGIGSVNISTGASILAAAAGARVAKHGNRSVSSLCGSADVLEALGVAIDLGPAGVIRCLDEAGIAFMFANRYHPAMRAVRPVRSALKVRTALNMLGPLLNPAHAAYGLVGVYDTSISELMAGSLLRMGVRKALVVHSMGLDELTPMGPADVVEVTEGAPLKRYALDPKDVGIARCEVEDLKGGDAALNAAILRDVLAGQRGPVADALVLNAGYALAAAQVAADPAEGVALAQEVQRRGDAIRVLDRWAAISQQCAAQELEQEGAAAAAVPA
;
A
#
# COMPACT_ATOMS: atom_id res chain seq x y z
N HIS A 1 35.25 -29.62 39.08
CA HIS A 1 36.69 -29.39 38.87
C HIS A 1 36.99 -29.01 37.43
N PRO A 2 38.03 -28.21 37.15
CA PRO A 2 37.90 -26.74 37.21
C PRO A 2 38.20 -26.07 35.83
N LEU A 3 37.81 -24.80 35.76
CA LEU A 3 38.48 -23.62 35.20
C LEU A 3 39.54 -23.83 34.09
N ASP A 4 39.38 -23.18 32.97
CA ASP A 4 40.49 -22.44 32.36
C ASP A 4 39.96 -21.24 31.50
N GLU A 5 40.60 -20.11 31.72
CA GLU A 5 40.37 -18.77 31.23
C GLU A 5 41.13 -18.51 29.89
N PRO A 6 41.09 -17.31 29.34
CA PRO A 6 40.93 -17.04 27.91
C PRO A 6 42.25 -16.68 27.21
N SER A 7 42.28 -16.88 25.88
CA SER A 7 43.41 -16.51 25.03
C SER A 7 43.11 -15.24 24.22
N SER A 8 43.95 -14.31 24.53
CA SER A 8 44.35 -12.98 23.95
C SER A 8 44.14 -12.72 22.49
N ALA A 9 43.61 -11.51 22.24
CA ALA A 9 43.61 -10.81 20.94
C ALA A 9 44.97 -10.18 20.61
N PRO A 10 45.35 -10.06 19.34
CA PRO A 10 46.48 -9.26 18.93
C PRO A 10 46.13 -7.83 18.58
N THR A 11 46.79 -6.93 19.28
CA THR A 11 46.86 -5.47 19.01
C THR A 11 47.71 -5.18 17.78
N TYR A 12 47.17 -4.46 16.80
CA TYR A 12 47.98 -3.85 15.73
C TYR A 12 48.21 -2.37 16.05
N LYS A 13 49.49 -2.00 16.12
CA LYS A 13 50.00 -0.65 16.32
C LYS A 13 49.85 0.19 15.04
N MET A 14 49.31 1.38 15.23
CA MET A 14 49.26 2.50 14.28
C MET A 14 50.64 3.16 14.21
N GLN A 15 51.20 3.25 13.03
CA GLN A 15 52.39 4.05 12.75
C GLN A 15 52.01 5.30 11.94
N MET A 16 52.15 6.46 12.58
CA MET A 16 52.05 7.77 11.95
C MET A 16 53.28 8.04 11.10
N PHE A 17 53.07 8.54 9.87
CA PHE A 17 54.09 9.26 9.11
C PHE A 17 53.65 10.69 8.86
N LEU A 18 54.34 11.60 9.55
CA LEU A 18 54.32 13.05 9.30
C LEU A 18 55.34 13.38 8.18
N GLY A 19 54.93 14.12 7.18
CA GLY A 19 55.79 14.65 6.17
C GLY A 19 55.20 15.91 5.50
N ARG A 20 55.51 17.06 6.09
CA ARG A 20 55.25 18.40 5.49
C ARG A 20 56.30 18.77 4.44
N LYS A 21 55.85 19.42 3.36
CA LYS A 21 56.54 20.63 2.82
C LYS A 21 55.62 21.48 1.93
N PRO A 22 55.69 22.82 1.99
CA PRO A 22 54.82 23.76 1.29
C PRO A 22 55.43 24.29 -0.01
N GLY A 23 54.61 24.70 -0.97
CA GLY A 23 55.08 25.29 -2.23
C GLY A 23 54.08 26.25 -2.89
N ARG A 24 54.29 27.51 -2.65
CA ARG A 24 54.12 28.77 -3.42
C ARG A 24 52.79 29.12 -4.11
N PRO A 25 52.41 30.41 -4.06
CA PRO A 25 51.15 30.94 -4.58
C PRO A 25 51.25 31.34 -6.05
N PHE A 26 50.20 31.15 -6.81
CA PHE A 26 50.03 31.67 -8.17
C PHE A 26 49.24 32.99 -8.13
N THR A 27 49.81 33.98 -8.81
CA THR A 27 49.36 35.38 -8.94
C THR A 27 48.14 35.50 -9.86
N ALA A 28 47.18 36.30 -9.43
CA ALA A 28 46.04 36.73 -10.21
C ALA A 28 46.43 37.75 -11.30
N GLN A 29 46.05 37.48 -12.52
CA GLN A 29 46.12 38.42 -13.62
C GLN A 29 44.76 39.05 -13.90
N ARG A 30 44.67 40.38 -13.69
CA ARG A 30 43.47 41.19 -13.95
C ARG A 30 43.36 41.49 -15.44
N CYS A 31 42.23 41.19 -16.07
CA CYS A 31 41.81 41.82 -17.31
C CYS A 31 40.73 42.88 -17.02
N ARG A 32 40.93 44.10 -17.56
CA ARG A 32 40.01 45.24 -17.47
C ARG A 32 38.92 45.17 -18.55
N PRO A 33 37.74 45.75 -18.29
CA PRO A 33 36.61 45.73 -19.21
C PRO A 33 36.61 46.92 -20.17
N THR A 34 36.16 46.69 -21.40
CA THR A 34 35.75 47.76 -22.33
C THR A 34 34.27 47.84 -22.41
N VAL A 35 33.77 49.07 -22.30
CA VAL A 35 32.38 49.53 -22.23
C VAL A 35 31.75 49.52 -23.62
N GLY A 36 30.50 49.06 -23.70
CA GLY A 36 29.61 49.27 -24.83
C GLY A 36 28.18 49.14 -24.39
N ILE A 37 27.52 50.29 -24.12
CA ILE A 37 26.12 50.37 -23.66
C ILE A 37 25.19 50.50 -24.89
N THR A 38 24.17 49.67 -25.02
CA THR A 38 22.90 50.03 -25.61
C THR A 38 21.75 49.28 -24.91
N PRO A 39 20.62 49.96 -24.57
CA PRO A 39 19.53 49.37 -23.81
C PRO A 39 18.55 48.68 -24.76
N ARG A 40 18.14 47.42 -24.44
CA ARG A 40 16.95 46.79 -24.99
C ARG A 40 16.04 46.29 -23.86
N SER A 41 14.76 46.55 -24.08
CA SER A 41 13.58 46.37 -23.27
C SER A 41 13.41 45.00 -22.61
N PRO A 42 12.58 44.89 -21.54
CA PRO A 42 12.44 43.69 -20.76
C PRO A 42 11.58 42.66 -21.48
N THR A 43 12.21 41.55 -21.85
CA THR A 43 11.49 40.36 -22.30
C THR A 43 11.25 39.45 -21.08
N THR A 44 10.00 39.18 -20.87
CA THR A 44 9.39 38.22 -19.95
C THR A 44 10.30 37.09 -19.52
N LEU A 45 10.46 36.95 -18.21
CA LEU A 45 10.97 35.76 -17.53
C LEU A 45 10.09 34.55 -17.85
N ALA A 46 10.47 33.79 -18.86
CA ALA A 46 10.03 32.42 -19.01
C ALA A 46 10.70 31.60 -17.90
N GLY A 47 9.86 30.97 -17.06
CA GLY A 47 10.32 30.15 -15.96
C GLY A 47 11.34 29.10 -16.42
N SER A 48 12.48 29.11 -15.76
CA SER A 48 13.49 28.07 -15.85
C SER A 48 12.86 26.78 -15.30
N VAL A 49 12.29 25.96 -16.18
CA VAL A 49 12.07 24.54 -15.91
C VAL A 49 13.46 23.96 -15.78
N CYS A 50 13.88 23.74 -14.54
CA CYS A 50 15.10 23.01 -14.22
C CYS A 50 14.93 21.60 -14.79
N CYS A 51 15.50 21.35 -15.96
CA CYS A 51 15.60 20.04 -16.57
C CYS A 51 16.59 19.25 -15.70
N GLN A 52 16.10 18.65 -14.59
CA GLN A 52 16.90 17.67 -13.85
C GLN A 52 17.21 16.54 -14.83
N ALA A 53 18.49 16.37 -15.15
CA ALA A 53 18.93 15.26 -15.98
C ALA A 53 18.49 13.95 -15.31
N LYS A 54 17.73 13.10 -16.03
CA LYS A 54 17.32 11.77 -15.53
C LYS A 54 18.57 11.05 -15.05
N MET A 55 18.57 10.63 -13.78
CA MET A 55 19.68 9.90 -13.19
C MET A 55 19.82 8.56 -13.89
N GLN A 56 21.02 8.21 -14.36
CA GLN A 56 21.26 6.95 -15.04
C GLN A 56 21.17 5.80 -14.01
N MET A 57 20.67 4.64 -14.40
CA MET A 57 20.54 3.45 -13.53
C MET A 57 21.86 3.10 -12.83
N ARG A 58 23.00 3.26 -13.52
CA ARG A 58 24.33 3.07 -12.92
C ARG A 58 24.55 3.98 -11.71
N GLU A 59 24.19 5.25 -11.81
CA GLU A 59 24.35 6.23 -10.71
C GLU A 59 23.46 5.88 -9.51
N VAL A 60 22.24 5.40 -9.78
CA VAL A 60 21.33 4.90 -8.73
C VAL A 60 21.95 3.73 -8.01
N ILE A 61 22.42 2.72 -8.74
CA ILE A 61 23.03 1.52 -8.16
C ILE A 61 24.27 1.90 -7.32
N GLU A 62 25.14 2.77 -7.83
CA GLU A 62 26.32 3.27 -7.09
C GLU A 62 25.93 4.01 -5.80
N LYS A 63 24.85 4.79 -5.84
CA LYS A 63 24.31 5.49 -4.68
C LYS A 63 23.84 4.50 -3.62
N LEU A 64 23.05 3.49 -4.01
CA LEU A 64 22.55 2.45 -3.11
C LEU A 64 23.67 1.55 -2.55
N ILE A 65 24.73 1.26 -3.31
CA ILE A 65 25.92 0.55 -2.82
C ILE A 65 26.59 1.34 -1.68
N ARG A 66 26.64 2.68 -1.78
CA ARG A 66 27.12 3.55 -0.70
C ARG A 66 26.12 3.75 0.45
N ARG A 67 24.98 3.06 0.42
CA ARG A 67 23.89 3.18 1.37
C ARG A 67 23.28 4.59 1.48
N GLU A 68 23.33 5.35 0.40
CA GLU A 68 22.71 6.67 0.31
C GLU A 68 21.24 6.54 -0.06
N ASP A 69 20.40 7.36 0.57
CA ASP A 69 18.96 7.38 0.32
C ASP A 69 18.64 8.06 -1.01
N LEU A 70 17.56 7.59 -1.64
CA LEU A 70 16.98 8.25 -2.80
C LEU A 70 15.88 9.22 -2.34
N ALA A 71 15.81 10.39 -2.95
CA ALA A 71 14.63 11.24 -2.82
C ALA A 71 13.40 10.56 -3.47
N LYS A 72 12.20 10.97 -3.08
CA LYS A 72 10.93 10.43 -3.62
C LYS A 72 10.90 10.48 -5.15
N GLU A 73 11.29 11.61 -5.72
CA GLU A 73 11.33 11.82 -7.17
C GLU A 73 12.35 10.91 -7.85
N GLN A 74 13.53 10.73 -7.25
CA GLN A 74 14.59 9.84 -7.77
C GLN A 74 14.12 8.37 -7.79
N ALA A 75 13.48 7.92 -6.72
CA ALA A 75 12.92 6.56 -6.65
C ALA A 75 11.81 6.36 -7.68
N ALA A 76 10.93 7.36 -7.86
CA ALA A 76 9.86 7.34 -8.85
C ALA A 76 10.41 7.27 -10.28
N GLU A 77 11.34 8.17 -10.64
CA GLU A 77 11.98 8.20 -11.96
C GLU A 77 12.72 6.90 -12.27
N THR A 78 13.40 6.32 -11.26
CA THR A 78 14.13 5.06 -11.41
C THR A 78 13.20 3.90 -11.75
N LEU A 79 12.11 3.75 -10.98
CA LEU A 79 11.15 2.69 -11.26
C LEU A 79 10.41 2.92 -12.58
N ALA A 80 10.02 4.16 -12.89
CA ALA A 80 9.40 4.49 -14.18
C ALA A 80 10.30 4.10 -15.36
N ALA A 81 11.60 4.42 -15.30
CA ALA A 81 12.57 4.04 -16.32
C ALA A 81 12.70 2.50 -16.46
N LEU A 82 12.73 1.78 -15.33
CA LEU A 82 12.74 0.31 -15.31
C LEU A 82 11.45 -0.29 -15.91
N LEU A 83 10.31 0.36 -15.74
CA LEU A 83 9.05 -0.11 -16.31
C LEU A 83 8.94 0.16 -17.81
N ASP A 84 9.61 1.21 -18.32
CA ASP A 84 9.61 1.58 -19.73
C ASP A 84 10.61 0.76 -20.56
N ASP A 85 11.81 0.51 -20.00
CA ASP A 85 12.86 -0.32 -20.62
C ASP A 85 13.35 -1.35 -19.57
N PHE A 86 12.66 -2.48 -19.53
CA PHE A 86 12.82 -3.45 -18.47
C PHE A 86 14.06 -4.31 -18.66
N VAL A 87 15.08 -4.07 -17.83
CA VAL A 87 16.28 -4.91 -17.69
C VAL A 87 16.24 -5.64 -16.35
N SER A 88 16.03 -6.95 -16.40
CA SER A 88 15.82 -7.79 -15.21
C SER A 88 16.96 -7.71 -14.20
N GLU A 89 18.21 -7.66 -14.65
CA GLU A 89 19.41 -7.59 -13.83
C GLU A 89 19.49 -6.26 -13.08
N GLN A 90 19.14 -5.16 -13.74
CA GLN A 90 19.09 -3.84 -13.12
C GLN A 90 17.96 -3.73 -12.11
N ALA A 91 16.79 -4.26 -12.44
CA ALA A 91 15.65 -4.30 -11.54
C ALA A 91 15.95 -5.15 -10.30
N ALA A 92 16.58 -6.31 -10.47
CA ALA A 92 17.01 -7.17 -9.36
C ALA A 92 18.04 -6.46 -8.47
N ALA A 93 19.08 -5.86 -9.05
CA ALA A 93 20.10 -5.12 -8.32
C ALA A 93 19.48 -3.95 -7.53
N PHE A 94 18.61 -3.16 -8.17
CA PHE A 94 17.92 -2.04 -7.54
C PHE A 94 17.10 -2.49 -6.31
N LEU A 95 16.25 -3.50 -6.46
CA LEU A 95 15.38 -4.00 -5.39
C LEU A 95 16.17 -4.61 -4.24
N VAL A 96 17.21 -5.38 -4.55
CA VAL A 96 18.05 -6.02 -3.52
C VAL A 96 18.88 -5.00 -2.75
N LEU A 97 19.44 -4.00 -3.44
CA LEU A 97 20.21 -2.94 -2.79
C LEU A 97 19.33 -2.03 -1.92
N LEU A 98 18.12 -1.66 -2.37
CA LEU A 98 17.14 -0.96 -1.53
C LEU A 98 16.89 -1.74 -0.23
N ARG A 99 16.59 -3.03 -0.37
CA ARG A 99 16.35 -3.92 0.78
C ARG A 99 17.57 -4.03 1.70
N ALA A 100 18.76 -4.17 1.13
CA ALA A 100 20.01 -4.32 1.90
C ALA A 100 20.42 -3.03 2.63
N LYS A 101 20.07 -1.88 2.07
CA LYS A 101 20.24 -0.57 2.68
C LYS A 101 19.22 -0.35 3.82
N GLY A 102 18.02 -0.80 3.63
CA GLY A 102 16.81 -0.43 4.37
C GLY A 102 16.08 0.70 3.65
N GLU A 103 14.84 0.43 3.26
CA GLU A 103 14.00 1.39 2.52
C GLU A 103 13.59 2.57 3.41
N THR A 104 13.43 3.74 2.82
CA THR A 104 12.88 4.94 3.47
C THR A 104 11.43 5.20 3.03
N PRO A 105 10.63 5.96 3.81
CA PRO A 105 9.29 6.34 3.40
C PRO A 105 9.25 7.12 2.07
N ASP A 106 10.25 7.94 1.78
CA ASP A 106 10.34 8.69 0.53
C ASP A 106 10.59 7.75 -0.66
N GLU A 107 11.47 6.75 -0.51
CA GLU A 107 11.73 5.75 -1.54
C GLU A 107 10.48 4.92 -1.84
N ILE A 108 9.81 4.39 -0.81
CA ILE A 108 8.58 3.61 -0.98
C ILE A 108 7.47 4.44 -1.62
N ALA A 109 7.28 5.69 -1.18
CA ALA A 109 6.30 6.60 -1.77
C ALA A 109 6.63 6.93 -3.24
N GLY A 110 7.90 7.09 -3.58
CA GLY A 110 8.35 7.28 -4.97
C GLY A 110 8.04 6.08 -5.85
N LEU A 111 8.34 4.86 -5.37
CA LEU A 111 7.99 3.62 -6.09
C LEU A 111 6.47 3.48 -6.29
N ALA A 112 5.69 3.77 -5.24
CA ALA A 112 4.24 3.75 -5.33
C ALA A 112 3.71 4.77 -6.34
N GLN A 113 4.25 5.99 -6.35
CA GLN A 113 3.88 7.03 -7.31
C GLN A 113 4.13 6.59 -8.76
N ALA A 114 5.31 6.03 -9.07
CA ALA A 114 5.63 5.55 -10.41
C ALA A 114 4.67 4.44 -10.90
N MET A 115 4.21 3.59 -9.99
CA MET A 115 3.21 2.57 -10.29
C MET A 115 1.82 3.16 -10.52
N LEU A 116 1.41 4.13 -9.71
CA LEU A 116 0.12 4.82 -9.84
C LEU A 116 0.04 5.66 -11.12
N ASP A 117 1.14 6.30 -11.52
CA ASP A 117 1.21 7.07 -12.77
C ASP A 117 0.97 6.21 -14.02
N LYS A 118 1.21 4.90 -13.91
CA LYS A 118 0.96 3.89 -14.96
C LYS A 118 -0.30 3.05 -14.71
N ALA A 119 -1.02 3.34 -13.64
CA ALA A 119 -2.26 2.64 -13.32
C ALA A 119 -3.44 3.18 -14.13
N LEU A 120 -4.49 2.35 -14.24
CA LEU A 120 -5.78 2.80 -14.73
C LEU A 120 -6.46 3.65 -13.65
N PRO A 121 -6.63 4.97 -13.83
CA PRO A 121 -7.11 5.83 -12.76
C PRO A 121 -8.61 5.66 -12.49
N VAL A 122 -9.01 5.79 -11.22
CA VAL A 122 -10.41 5.88 -10.79
C VAL A 122 -10.65 7.25 -10.16
N HIS A 123 -11.40 8.12 -10.85
CA HIS A 123 -11.68 9.47 -10.36
C HIS A 123 -13.03 9.51 -9.67
N THR A 124 -13.02 9.64 -8.35
CA THR A 124 -14.22 9.84 -7.53
C THR A 124 -14.16 11.15 -6.77
N ALA A 125 -15.29 11.84 -6.66
CA ALA A 125 -15.44 13.01 -5.79
C ALA A 125 -15.69 12.64 -4.32
N GLN A 126 -15.92 11.35 -4.04
CA GLN A 126 -16.19 10.85 -2.70
C GLN A 126 -14.89 10.63 -1.92
N GLN A 127 -14.93 10.86 -0.63
CA GLN A 127 -13.86 10.48 0.27
C GLN A 127 -14.00 9.01 0.61
N VAL A 128 -13.05 8.21 0.15
CA VAL A 128 -13.11 6.75 0.26
C VAL A 128 -12.09 6.22 1.25
N VAL A 129 -12.42 5.06 1.85
CA VAL A 129 -11.53 4.29 2.70
C VAL A 129 -11.16 2.97 2.02
N ASP A 130 -9.91 2.55 2.20
CA ASP A 130 -9.45 1.20 1.87
C ASP A 130 -9.17 0.39 3.14
N ILE A 131 -9.53 -0.87 3.15
CA ILE A 131 -9.21 -1.84 4.21
C ILE A 131 -8.41 -2.95 3.55
N VAL A 132 -7.09 -2.93 3.76
CA VAL A 132 -6.16 -3.74 2.98
C VAL A 132 -4.98 -4.19 3.84
N GLY A 133 -4.42 -5.35 3.55
CA GLY A 133 -3.18 -5.83 4.15
C GLY A 133 -2.08 -6.02 3.12
N THR A 134 -0.83 -6.11 3.61
CA THR A 134 0.33 -6.45 2.78
C THR A 134 0.28 -7.91 2.31
N GLY A 135 -0.49 -8.74 3.01
CA GLY A 135 -0.53 -10.18 2.82
C GLY A 135 0.75 -10.88 3.29
N GLY A 136 0.72 -12.21 3.24
CA GLY A 136 1.91 -13.01 3.48
C GLY A 136 2.19 -13.33 4.96
N ASP A 137 1.20 -13.24 5.83
CA ASP A 137 1.25 -13.66 7.24
C ASP A 137 1.36 -15.19 7.40
N GLY A 138 0.87 -15.95 6.40
CA GLY A 138 0.99 -17.42 6.37
C GLY A 138 0.00 -18.16 7.29
N ILE A 139 -0.94 -17.46 7.92
CA ILE A 139 -1.88 -18.07 8.91
C ILE A 139 -3.07 -18.71 8.22
N GLY A 140 -3.50 -18.18 7.07
CA GLY A 140 -4.64 -18.73 6.31
C GLY A 140 -5.98 -18.43 6.97
N SER A 141 -6.14 -17.23 7.49
CA SER A 141 -7.40 -16.73 8.04
C SER A 141 -8.47 -16.57 6.96
N VAL A 142 -9.74 -16.51 7.38
CA VAL A 142 -10.84 -16.04 6.54
C VAL A 142 -10.53 -14.63 6.03
N ASN A 143 -11.13 -14.21 4.90
CA ASN A 143 -10.85 -12.90 4.30
C ASN A 143 -11.43 -11.74 5.16
N ILE A 144 -10.79 -11.46 6.30
CA ILE A 144 -11.23 -10.50 7.32
C ILE A 144 -11.42 -9.11 6.70
N SER A 145 -10.40 -8.56 6.03
CA SER A 145 -10.49 -7.23 5.41
C SER A 145 -11.59 -7.12 4.36
N THR A 146 -11.91 -8.22 3.65
CA THR A 146 -12.99 -8.24 2.66
C THR A 146 -14.37 -8.18 3.35
N GLY A 147 -14.58 -9.00 4.36
CA GLY A 147 -15.81 -8.96 5.15
C GLY A 147 -15.98 -7.64 5.89
N ALA A 148 -14.91 -7.11 6.49
CA ALA A 148 -14.90 -5.83 7.16
C ALA A 148 -15.22 -4.65 6.20
N SER A 149 -14.75 -4.71 4.95
CA SER A 149 -15.08 -3.73 3.90
C SER A 149 -16.58 -3.66 3.62
N ILE A 150 -17.24 -4.84 3.50
CA ILE A 150 -18.67 -4.90 3.26
C ILE A 150 -19.45 -4.39 4.49
N LEU A 151 -18.99 -4.74 5.69
CA LEU A 151 -19.58 -4.29 6.93
C LEU A 151 -19.43 -2.78 7.13
N ALA A 152 -18.25 -2.22 6.86
CA ALA A 152 -18.00 -0.78 6.92
C ALA A 152 -18.86 0.00 5.92
N ALA A 153 -19.03 -0.53 4.70
CA ALA A 153 -19.94 0.06 3.72
C ALA A 153 -21.40 0.05 4.19
N ALA A 154 -21.84 -1.04 4.82
CA ALA A 154 -23.19 -1.15 5.40
C ALA A 154 -23.38 -0.16 6.57
N ALA A 155 -22.31 0.18 7.28
CA ALA A 155 -22.29 1.18 8.34
C ALA A 155 -22.15 2.63 7.82
N GLY A 156 -22.12 2.85 6.51
CA GLY A 156 -22.16 4.18 5.89
C GLY A 156 -20.84 4.70 5.34
N ALA A 157 -19.73 3.97 5.45
CA ALA A 157 -18.48 4.34 4.80
C ALA A 157 -18.58 4.18 3.27
N ARG A 158 -17.78 4.95 2.53
CA ARG A 158 -17.53 4.73 1.11
C ARG A 158 -16.25 3.92 0.95
N VAL A 159 -16.38 2.66 0.55
CA VAL A 159 -15.24 1.73 0.53
C VAL A 159 -14.79 1.48 -0.90
N ALA A 160 -13.58 1.94 -1.23
CA ALA A 160 -12.92 1.65 -2.49
C ALA A 160 -11.81 0.61 -2.23
N LYS A 161 -12.19 -0.67 -2.21
CA LYS A 161 -11.25 -1.73 -1.87
C LYS A 161 -10.33 -2.06 -3.03
N HIS A 162 -9.02 -1.96 -2.79
CA HIS A 162 -8.01 -2.47 -3.69
C HIS A 162 -7.56 -3.87 -3.25
N GLY A 163 -7.46 -4.81 -4.18
CA GLY A 163 -7.10 -6.18 -3.83
C GLY A 163 -6.72 -7.06 -5.01
N ASN A 164 -6.31 -8.28 -4.70
CA ASN A 164 -5.82 -9.24 -5.68
C ASN A 164 -6.26 -10.67 -5.34
N ARG A 165 -5.96 -11.60 -6.26
CA ARG A 165 -5.95 -13.04 -5.96
C ARG A 165 -4.81 -13.36 -5.02
N SER A 166 -4.96 -14.45 -4.29
CA SER A 166 -3.89 -14.93 -3.41
C SER A 166 -2.66 -15.38 -4.19
N VAL A 167 -1.49 -15.16 -3.58
CA VAL A 167 -0.21 -15.71 -4.07
C VAL A 167 0.30 -16.80 -3.12
N SER A 168 -0.05 -16.71 -1.85
CA SER A 168 0.49 -17.58 -0.77
C SER A 168 -0.58 -18.30 0.05
N SER A 169 -1.80 -17.77 0.12
CA SER A 169 -2.94 -18.41 0.81
C SER A 169 -3.88 -19.13 -0.17
N LEU A 170 -4.84 -19.88 0.36
CA LEU A 170 -5.81 -20.64 -0.44
C LEU A 170 -6.85 -19.73 -1.13
N CYS A 171 -7.09 -18.53 -0.59
CA CYS A 171 -8.14 -17.64 -1.06
C CYS A 171 -7.74 -16.17 -0.86
N GLY A 172 -7.66 -15.39 -1.93
CA GLY A 172 -7.47 -13.93 -1.90
C GLY A 172 -8.80 -13.19 -1.90
N SER A 173 -8.73 -11.85 -1.78
CA SER A 173 -9.93 -11.00 -1.81
C SER A 173 -10.72 -11.11 -3.11
N ALA A 174 -10.04 -11.22 -4.26
CA ALA A 174 -10.69 -11.42 -5.55
C ALA A 174 -11.40 -12.77 -5.63
N ASP A 175 -10.76 -13.83 -5.12
CA ASP A 175 -11.29 -15.18 -5.19
C ASP A 175 -12.59 -15.32 -4.37
N VAL A 176 -12.61 -14.78 -3.15
CA VAL A 176 -13.82 -14.82 -2.31
C VAL A 176 -14.93 -13.92 -2.84
N LEU A 177 -14.59 -12.76 -3.42
CA LEU A 177 -15.59 -11.86 -4.01
C LEU A 177 -16.28 -12.49 -5.23
N GLU A 178 -15.56 -13.20 -6.08
CA GLU A 178 -16.16 -13.98 -7.17
C GLU A 178 -17.11 -15.08 -6.63
N ALA A 179 -16.67 -15.80 -5.59
CA ALA A 179 -17.52 -16.81 -4.94
C ALA A 179 -18.76 -16.19 -4.26
N LEU A 180 -18.70 -14.93 -3.83
CA LEU A 180 -19.82 -14.15 -3.32
C LEU A 180 -20.72 -13.57 -4.43
N GLY A 181 -20.37 -13.75 -5.71
CA GLY A 181 -21.16 -13.30 -6.85
C GLY A 181 -20.82 -11.89 -7.36
N VAL A 182 -19.77 -11.25 -6.84
CA VAL A 182 -19.33 -9.93 -7.28
C VAL A 182 -18.48 -10.07 -8.55
N ALA A 183 -18.79 -9.28 -9.59
CA ALA A 183 -17.93 -9.16 -10.76
C ALA A 183 -16.73 -8.29 -10.39
N ILE A 184 -15.53 -8.88 -10.43
CA ILE A 184 -14.30 -8.23 -9.95
C ILE A 184 -13.53 -7.50 -11.06
N ASP A 185 -13.74 -7.85 -12.31
CA ASP A 185 -12.99 -7.29 -13.44
C ASP A 185 -13.78 -6.17 -14.12
N LEU A 186 -14.02 -5.08 -13.36
CA LEU A 186 -14.73 -3.90 -13.82
C LEU A 186 -13.75 -2.78 -14.19
N GLY A 187 -14.07 -2.01 -15.22
CA GLY A 187 -13.40 -0.76 -15.55
C GLY A 187 -13.80 0.38 -14.59
N PRO A 188 -13.15 1.56 -14.73
CA PRO A 188 -13.38 2.69 -13.85
C PRO A 188 -14.85 3.11 -13.75
N ALA A 189 -15.61 3.09 -14.85
CA ALA A 189 -17.03 3.46 -14.86
C ALA A 189 -17.88 2.49 -14.01
N GLY A 190 -17.67 1.18 -14.15
CA GLY A 190 -18.34 0.16 -13.35
C GLY A 190 -17.99 0.27 -11.86
N VAL A 191 -16.71 0.52 -11.55
CA VAL A 191 -16.24 0.74 -10.17
C VAL A 191 -16.92 1.97 -9.55
N ILE A 192 -16.98 3.10 -10.26
CA ILE A 192 -17.65 4.32 -9.77
C ILE A 192 -19.14 4.06 -9.55
N ARG A 193 -19.82 3.37 -10.48
CA ARG A 193 -21.23 3.03 -10.31
C ARG A 193 -21.47 2.14 -9.07
N CYS A 194 -20.62 1.13 -8.84
CA CYS A 194 -20.70 0.31 -7.62
C CYS A 194 -20.51 1.16 -6.35
N LEU A 195 -19.54 2.09 -6.37
CA LEU A 195 -19.28 2.97 -5.23
C LEU A 195 -20.47 3.91 -4.96
N ASP A 196 -21.09 4.46 -5.99
CA ASP A 196 -22.23 5.37 -5.87
C ASP A 196 -23.49 4.66 -5.40
N GLU A 197 -23.82 3.51 -5.99
CA GLU A 197 -25.08 2.81 -5.77
C GLU A 197 -25.03 1.80 -4.60
N ALA A 198 -23.89 1.11 -4.40
CA ALA A 198 -23.74 0.12 -3.32
C ALA A 198 -22.92 0.63 -2.12
N GLY A 199 -22.19 1.74 -2.27
CA GLY A 199 -21.30 2.26 -1.22
C GLY A 199 -19.93 1.54 -1.16
N ILE A 200 -19.73 0.53 -1.99
CA ILE A 200 -18.50 -0.26 -2.04
C ILE A 200 -18.17 -0.66 -3.47
N ALA A 201 -16.88 -0.64 -3.80
CA ALA A 201 -16.36 -1.13 -5.07
C ALA A 201 -15.05 -1.91 -4.86
N PHE A 202 -14.71 -2.75 -5.84
CA PHE A 202 -13.46 -3.50 -5.87
C PHE A 202 -12.66 -3.13 -7.11
N MET A 203 -11.39 -2.83 -6.88
CA MET A 203 -10.40 -2.57 -7.93
C MET A 203 -9.42 -3.72 -7.98
N PHE A 204 -9.54 -4.54 -9.02
CA PHE A 204 -8.71 -5.72 -9.20
C PHE A 204 -7.30 -5.34 -9.64
N ALA A 205 -6.29 -5.58 -8.80
CA ALA A 205 -4.93 -5.13 -9.01
C ALA A 205 -4.35 -5.53 -10.39
N ASN A 206 -4.69 -6.70 -10.93
CA ASN A 206 -4.19 -7.15 -12.23
C ASN A 206 -4.75 -6.32 -13.41
N ARG A 207 -5.97 -5.77 -13.30
CA ARG A 207 -6.55 -4.86 -14.27
C ARG A 207 -5.99 -3.45 -14.14
N TYR A 208 -5.93 -2.97 -12.89
CA TYR A 208 -5.59 -1.57 -12.60
C TYR A 208 -4.09 -1.27 -12.67
N HIS A 209 -3.24 -2.26 -12.46
CA HIS A 209 -1.77 -2.10 -12.48
C HIS A 209 -1.09 -2.98 -13.52
N PRO A 210 -1.27 -2.72 -14.82
CA PRO A 210 -0.65 -3.53 -15.89
C PRO A 210 0.88 -3.51 -15.81
N ALA A 211 1.48 -2.43 -15.32
CA ALA A 211 2.93 -2.29 -15.14
C ALA A 211 3.52 -3.32 -14.15
N MET A 212 2.72 -3.83 -13.20
CA MET A 212 3.17 -4.88 -12.27
C MET A 212 3.56 -6.19 -12.99
N ARG A 213 3.08 -6.41 -14.22
CA ARG A 213 3.46 -7.59 -15.02
C ARG A 213 4.95 -7.58 -15.37
N ALA A 214 5.53 -6.40 -15.64
CA ALA A 214 6.94 -6.27 -15.99
C ALA A 214 7.87 -6.71 -14.83
N VAL A 215 7.54 -6.38 -13.58
CA VAL A 215 8.38 -6.71 -12.42
C VAL A 215 8.12 -8.11 -11.83
N ARG A 216 7.05 -8.79 -12.26
CA ARG A 216 6.66 -10.12 -11.76
C ARG A 216 7.76 -11.18 -11.92
N PRO A 217 8.45 -11.32 -13.07
CA PRO A 217 9.51 -12.30 -13.24
C PRO A 217 10.66 -12.13 -12.24
N VAL A 218 11.11 -10.89 -12.04
CA VAL A 218 12.18 -10.58 -11.07
C VAL A 218 11.74 -10.90 -9.64
N ARG A 219 10.53 -10.50 -9.24
CA ARG A 219 9.95 -10.81 -7.94
C ARG A 219 9.90 -12.32 -7.70
N SER A 220 9.49 -13.11 -8.71
CA SER A 220 9.41 -14.57 -8.63
C SER A 220 10.80 -15.24 -8.57
N ALA A 221 11.79 -14.68 -9.27
CA ALA A 221 13.15 -15.20 -9.30
C ALA A 221 13.92 -14.92 -8.00
N LEU A 222 13.75 -13.72 -7.42
CA LEU A 222 14.45 -13.32 -6.21
C LEU A 222 14.05 -14.14 -4.97
N LYS A 223 12.79 -14.56 -4.85
CA LYS A 223 12.25 -15.35 -3.73
C LYS A 223 12.49 -14.73 -2.34
N VAL A 224 12.78 -13.46 -2.28
CA VAL A 224 12.92 -12.66 -1.06
C VAL A 224 11.93 -11.51 -1.06
N ARG A 225 11.54 -11.05 0.11
CA ARG A 225 10.70 -9.83 0.22
C ARG A 225 11.53 -8.61 -0.18
N THR A 226 10.94 -7.73 -0.96
CA THR A 226 11.51 -6.46 -1.42
C THR A 226 10.47 -5.34 -1.25
N ALA A 227 10.82 -4.11 -1.55
CA ALA A 227 9.90 -2.97 -1.59
C ALA A 227 8.57 -3.28 -2.31
N LEU A 228 8.60 -4.08 -3.39
CA LEU A 228 7.41 -4.46 -4.15
C LEU A 228 6.37 -5.25 -3.33
N ASN A 229 6.76 -5.87 -2.21
CA ASN A 229 5.83 -6.57 -1.34
C ASN A 229 5.04 -5.63 -0.43
N MET A 230 5.51 -4.40 -0.26
CA MET A 230 4.88 -3.37 0.57
C MET A 230 4.01 -2.40 -0.23
N LEU A 231 4.11 -2.41 -1.58
CA LEU A 231 3.41 -1.43 -2.41
C LEU A 231 1.89 -1.63 -2.45
N GLY A 232 1.38 -2.88 -2.33
CA GLY A 232 -0.04 -3.17 -2.49
C GLY A 232 -0.99 -2.18 -1.81
N PRO A 233 -0.84 -1.91 -0.51
CA PRO A 233 -1.67 -0.95 0.22
C PRO A 233 -1.52 0.52 -0.22
N LEU A 234 -0.44 0.86 -0.93
CA LEU A 234 -0.15 2.20 -1.42
C LEU A 234 -0.64 2.45 -2.85
N LEU A 235 -1.12 1.39 -3.52
CA LEU A 235 -1.45 1.42 -4.95
C LEU A 235 -2.95 1.51 -5.22
N ASN A 236 -3.75 2.06 -4.31
CA ASN A 236 -5.19 2.21 -4.52
C ASN A 236 -5.47 3.21 -5.66
N PRO A 237 -6.07 2.77 -6.79
CA PRO A 237 -6.28 3.63 -7.97
C PRO A 237 -7.28 4.79 -7.74
N ALA A 238 -8.09 4.69 -6.69
CA ALA A 238 -9.02 5.75 -6.29
C ALA A 238 -8.39 6.76 -5.31
N HIS A 239 -7.09 6.64 -5.01
CA HIS A 239 -6.36 7.50 -4.06
C HIS A 239 -7.10 7.64 -2.73
N ALA A 240 -7.38 6.50 -2.07
CA ALA A 240 -8.14 6.47 -0.83
C ALA A 240 -7.54 7.43 0.21
N ALA A 241 -8.34 8.41 0.65
CA ALA A 241 -7.92 9.41 1.63
C ALA A 241 -7.81 8.82 3.04
N TYR A 242 -8.45 7.68 3.27
CA TYR A 242 -8.52 6.98 4.55
C TYR A 242 -8.13 5.52 4.39
N GLY A 243 -7.54 4.92 5.44
CA GLY A 243 -7.12 3.52 5.37
C GLY A 243 -7.05 2.80 6.71
N LEU A 244 -7.35 1.49 6.67
CA LEU A 244 -6.89 0.53 7.67
C LEU A 244 -5.94 -0.43 6.93
N VAL A 245 -4.65 -0.36 7.28
CA VAL A 245 -3.57 -1.01 6.53
C VAL A 245 -2.87 -2.02 7.42
N GLY A 246 -3.09 -3.29 7.15
CA GLY A 246 -2.38 -4.37 7.84
C GLY A 246 -0.97 -4.58 7.32
N VAL A 247 -0.03 -4.86 8.22
CA VAL A 247 1.35 -5.21 7.87
C VAL A 247 1.73 -6.55 8.48
N TYR A 248 2.47 -7.37 7.71
CA TYR A 248 2.88 -8.70 8.12
C TYR A 248 3.92 -8.72 9.27
N ASP A 249 4.55 -7.57 9.55
CA ASP A 249 5.62 -7.45 10.56
C ASP A 249 5.67 -6.02 11.09
N THR A 250 5.79 -5.88 12.41
CA THR A 250 5.84 -4.57 13.09
C THR A 250 7.07 -3.74 12.72
N SER A 251 8.14 -4.36 12.20
CA SER A 251 9.35 -3.66 11.76
C SER A 251 9.10 -2.73 10.56
N ILE A 252 8.04 -2.98 9.79
CA ILE A 252 7.68 -2.13 8.64
C ILE A 252 6.53 -1.16 8.95
N SER A 253 5.96 -1.16 10.16
CA SER A 253 4.79 -0.32 10.50
C SER A 253 5.08 1.17 10.30
N GLU A 254 6.20 1.68 10.81
CA GLU A 254 6.56 3.10 10.67
C GLU A 254 6.94 3.47 9.23
N LEU A 255 7.61 2.55 8.52
CA LEU A 255 7.92 2.72 7.11
C LEU A 255 6.64 2.86 6.28
N MET A 256 5.66 1.97 6.49
CA MET A 256 4.36 2.01 5.82
C MET A 256 3.60 3.30 6.17
N ALA A 257 3.51 3.65 7.45
CA ALA A 257 2.84 4.86 7.92
C ALA A 257 3.46 6.14 7.34
N GLY A 258 4.78 6.23 7.36
CA GLY A 258 5.52 7.33 6.73
C GLY A 258 5.28 7.42 5.23
N SER A 259 5.19 6.28 4.54
CA SER A 259 4.92 6.23 3.10
C SER A 259 3.48 6.70 2.77
N LEU A 260 2.48 6.26 3.54
CA LEU A 260 1.09 6.73 3.42
C LEU A 260 0.99 8.25 3.58
N LEU A 261 1.68 8.82 4.59
CA LEU A 261 1.71 10.26 4.80
C LEU A 261 2.29 11.01 3.60
N ARG A 262 3.39 10.49 3.00
CA ARG A 262 4.02 11.07 1.79
C ARG A 262 3.20 10.89 0.52
N MET A 263 2.28 9.93 0.52
CA MET A 263 1.28 9.75 -0.55
C MET A 263 0.04 10.63 -0.38
N GLY A 264 -0.04 11.44 0.69
CA GLY A 264 -1.13 12.37 0.92
C GLY A 264 -2.38 11.74 1.54
N VAL A 265 -2.24 10.59 2.21
CA VAL A 265 -3.32 9.97 3.00
C VAL A 265 -3.63 10.85 4.20
N ARG A 266 -4.92 11.18 4.38
CA ARG A 266 -5.39 12.09 5.44
C ARG A 266 -5.42 11.45 6.81
N LYS A 267 -5.93 10.22 6.88
CA LYS A 267 -5.91 9.43 8.12
C LYS A 267 -5.86 7.95 7.80
N ALA A 268 -4.93 7.24 8.43
CA ALA A 268 -4.83 5.79 8.33
C ALA A 268 -4.34 5.18 9.64
N LEU A 269 -4.66 3.91 9.85
CA LEU A 269 -4.13 3.09 10.90
C LEU A 269 -3.33 1.96 10.27
N VAL A 270 -2.02 1.92 10.54
CA VAL A 270 -1.17 0.79 10.17
C VAL A 270 -1.14 -0.17 11.34
N VAL A 271 -1.58 -1.40 11.11
CA VAL A 271 -1.86 -2.35 12.18
C VAL A 271 -1.15 -3.69 11.99
N HIS A 272 -0.79 -4.31 13.10
CA HIS A 272 -0.31 -5.70 13.16
C HIS A 272 -0.82 -6.33 14.45
N SER A 273 -1.44 -7.50 14.39
CA SER A 273 -1.97 -8.17 15.57
C SER A 273 -1.65 -9.65 15.57
N MET A 274 -0.90 -10.12 16.56
CA MET A 274 -0.65 -11.53 16.84
C MET A 274 -0.15 -12.34 15.63
N GLY A 275 0.68 -11.71 14.78
CA GLY A 275 1.23 -12.33 13.58
C GLY A 275 0.40 -12.15 12.30
N LEU A 276 -0.78 -11.53 12.38
CA LEU A 276 -1.62 -11.20 11.23
C LEU A 276 -1.47 -9.74 10.80
N ASP A 277 -1.66 -9.50 9.52
CA ASP A 277 -1.81 -8.17 8.92
C ASP A 277 -3.28 -7.67 8.97
N GLU A 278 -3.93 -7.90 10.12
CA GLU A 278 -5.31 -7.53 10.42
C GLU A 278 -5.43 -7.18 11.91
N LEU A 279 -6.45 -6.45 12.33
CA LEU A 279 -6.87 -6.41 13.72
C LEU A 279 -7.59 -7.71 14.07
N THR A 280 -7.20 -8.37 15.16
CA THR A 280 -7.76 -9.64 15.54
C THR A 280 -8.22 -9.67 17.00
N PRO A 281 -9.26 -10.44 17.35
CA PRO A 281 -9.63 -10.67 18.75
C PRO A 281 -8.61 -11.47 19.56
N MET A 282 -7.60 -12.09 18.92
CA MET A 282 -6.62 -12.97 19.59
C MET A 282 -5.80 -12.24 20.66
N GLY A 283 -5.46 -10.98 20.46
CA GLY A 283 -4.60 -10.25 21.37
C GLY A 283 -4.44 -8.77 21.02
N PRO A 284 -3.56 -8.07 21.76
CA PRO A 284 -3.26 -6.68 21.47
C PRO A 284 -2.65 -6.52 20.07
N ALA A 285 -2.96 -5.39 19.44
CA ALA A 285 -2.37 -4.95 18.17
C ALA A 285 -1.37 -3.82 18.39
N ASP A 286 -0.31 -3.81 17.57
CA ASP A 286 0.55 -2.64 17.37
C ASP A 286 -0.10 -1.73 16.32
N VAL A 287 -0.25 -0.47 16.64
CA VAL A 287 -0.90 0.51 15.77
C VAL A 287 0.03 1.71 15.58
N VAL A 288 0.24 2.09 14.30
CA VAL A 288 0.85 3.38 13.96
C VAL A 288 -0.21 4.22 13.24
N GLU A 289 -0.68 5.27 13.91
CA GLU A 289 -1.69 6.18 13.38
C GLU A 289 -1.03 7.27 12.53
N VAL A 290 -1.55 7.43 11.32
CA VAL A 290 -1.25 8.50 10.38
C VAL A 290 -2.38 9.52 10.45
N THR A 291 -2.04 10.79 10.65
CA THR A 291 -2.97 11.92 10.54
C THR A 291 -2.25 13.05 9.81
N GLU A 292 -2.88 13.58 8.77
CA GLU A 292 -2.35 14.69 7.97
C GLU A 292 -2.00 15.88 8.88
N GLY A 293 -0.79 16.42 8.71
CA GLY A 293 -0.31 17.55 9.49
C GLY A 293 0.11 17.24 10.94
N ALA A 294 0.06 15.97 11.37
CA ALA A 294 0.49 15.55 12.70
C ALA A 294 1.65 14.52 12.64
N PRO A 295 2.47 14.43 13.70
CA PRO A 295 3.45 13.36 13.80
C PRO A 295 2.78 11.99 13.92
N LEU A 296 3.48 10.95 13.45
CA LEU A 296 3.03 9.56 13.64
C LEU A 296 2.85 9.24 15.11
N LYS A 297 1.74 8.57 15.44
CA LYS A 297 1.44 8.14 16.81
C LYS A 297 1.40 6.62 16.89
N ARG A 298 2.27 6.02 17.70
CA ARG A 298 2.31 4.58 17.94
C ARG A 298 1.73 4.23 19.30
N TYR A 299 0.86 3.22 19.32
CA TYR A 299 0.24 2.73 20.56
C TYR A 299 -0.17 1.26 20.40
N ALA A 300 -0.38 0.59 21.54
CA ALA A 300 -1.01 -0.71 21.59
C ALA A 300 -2.53 -0.55 21.73
N LEU A 301 -3.27 -1.42 21.04
CA LEU A 301 -4.73 -1.52 21.07
C LEU A 301 -5.10 -2.88 21.61
N ASP A 302 -5.89 -2.95 22.66
CA ASP A 302 -6.47 -4.21 23.13
C ASP A 302 -7.93 -4.30 22.69
N PRO A 303 -8.36 -5.32 21.91
CA PRO A 303 -9.76 -5.51 21.53
C PRO A 303 -10.75 -5.55 22.70
N LYS A 304 -10.30 -5.92 23.89
CA LYS A 304 -11.13 -5.88 25.12
C LYS A 304 -11.56 -4.47 25.50
N ASP A 305 -10.78 -3.45 25.15
CA ASP A 305 -11.11 -2.05 25.47
C ASP A 305 -12.35 -1.56 24.71
N VAL A 306 -12.69 -2.24 23.61
CA VAL A 306 -13.91 -2.00 22.82
C VAL A 306 -14.93 -3.15 22.92
N GLY A 307 -14.81 -3.97 23.98
CA GLY A 307 -15.80 -5.02 24.31
C GLY A 307 -15.73 -6.28 23.45
N ILE A 308 -14.65 -6.52 22.73
CA ILE A 308 -14.42 -7.72 21.92
C ILE A 308 -13.74 -8.81 22.79
N ALA A 309 -14.34 -10.00 22.81
CA ALA A 309 -13.81 -11.14 23.55
C ALA A 309 -12.58 -11.76 22.85
N ARG A 310 -11.73 -12.46 23.62
CA ARG A 310 -10.60 -13.22 23.05
C ARG A 310 -11.07 -14.44 22.27
N CYS A 311 -10.29 -14.79 21.25
CA CYS A 311 -10.41 -16.02 20.50
C CYS A 311 -9.02 -16.63 20.23
N GLU A 312 -9.02 -17.86 19.74
CA GLU A 312 -7.80 -18.54 19.28
C GLU A 312 -7.65 -18.38 17.75
N VAL A 313 -6.45 -18.69 17.22
CA VAL A 313 -6.18 -18.59 15.79
C VAL A 313 -7.05 -19.54 14.97
N GLU A 314 -7.37 -20.70 15.52
CA GLU A 314 -8.24 -21.71 14.91
C GLU A 314 -9.64 -21.19 14.63
N ASP A 315 -10.15 -20.30 15.47
CA ASP A 315 -11.47 -19.69 15.33
C ASP A 315 -11.57 -18.73 14.12
N LEU A 316 -10.42 -18.27 13.63
CA LEU A 316 -10.31 -17.32 12.49
C LEU A 316 -9.87 -18.00 11.19
N LYS A 317 -9.59 -19.31 11.21
CA LYS A 317 -9.13 -20.02 10.01
C LYS A 317 -10.20 -20.04 8.93
N GLY A 318 -9.72 -19.79 7.71
CA GLY A 318 -10.50 -19.94 6.49
C GLY A 318 -10.12 -21.21 5.73
N GLY A 319 -10.46 -21.22 4.45
CA GLY A 319 -10.16 -22.30 3.53
C GLY A 319 -10.13 -21.80 2.09
N ASP A 320 -10.74 -22.56 1.19
CA ASP A 320 -10.92 -22.15 -0.20
C ASP A 320 -11.96 -21.04 -0.34
N ALA A 321 -12.14 -20.56 -1.56
CA ALA A 321 -13.04 -19.44 -1.84
C ALA A 321 -14.51 -19.76 -1.50
N ALA A 322 -14.94 -21.00 -1.71
CA ALA A 322 -16.31 -21.42 -1.45
C ALA A 322 -16.61 -21.45 0.07
N LEU A 323 -15.69 -22.02 0.87
CA LEU A 323 -15.82 -22.05 2.32
C LEU A 323 -15.78 -20.62 2.89
N ASN A 324 -14.84 -19.80 2.47
CA ASN A 324 -14.71 -18.41 2.95
C ASN A 324 -15.94 -17.58 2.57
N ALA A 325 -16.49 -17.75 1.38
CA ALA A 325 -17.73 -17.10 0.96
C ALA A 325 -18.93 -17.51 1.81
N ALA A 326 -19.05 -18.80 2.17
CA ALA A 326 -20.12 -19.29 3.05
C ALA A 326 -19.99 -18.65 4.45
N ILE A 327 -18.79 -18.70 5.06
CA ILE A 327 -18.53 -18.09 6.37
C ILE A 327 -18.87 -16.59 6.35
N LEU A 328 -18.40 -15.84 5.32
CA LEU A 328 -18.68 -14.42 5.24
C LEU A 328 -20.17 -14.12 5.05
N ARG A 329 -20.90 -14.89 4.22
CA ARG A 329 -22.35 -14.69 4.07
C ARG A 329 -23.10 -14.88 5.39
N ASP A 330 -22.76 -15.92 6.15
CA ASP A 330 -23.40 -16.19 7.45
C ASP A 330 -23.12 -15.05 8.44
N VAL A 331 -21.87 -14.61 8.53
CA VAL A 331 -21.49 -13.49 9.42
C VAL A 331 -22.17 -12.19 9.00
N LEU A 332 -22.19 -11.87 7.69
CA LEU A 332 -22.82 -10.65 7.17
C LEU A 332 -24.35 -10.67 7.30
N ALA A 333 -24.95 -11.89 7.42
CA ALA A 333 -26.36 -12.08 7.73
C ALA A 333 -26.72 -12.00 9.23
N GLY A 334 -25.73 -11.81 10.11
CA GLY A 334 -25.90 -11.58 11.54
C GLY A 334 -25.43 -12.72 12.45
N GLN A 335 -24.80 -13.78 11.91
CA GLN A 335 -24.18 -14.83 12.72
C GLN A 335 -23.05 -14.24 13.59
N ARG A 336 -23.09 -14.56 14.88
CA ARG A 336 -22.09 -14.12 15.86
C ARG A 336 -20.95 -15.13 15.97
N GLY A 337 -19.84 -14.69 16.54
CA GLY A 337 -18.67 -15.53 16.81
C GLY A 337 -17.36 -14.81 16.52
N PRO A 338 -16.23 -15.47 16.70
CA PRO A 338 -14.90 -14.86 16.56
C PRO A 338 -14.64 -14.19 15.21
N VAL A 339 -15.14 -14.79 14.11
CA VAL A 339 -15.02 -14.16 12.78
C VAL A 339 -15.84 -12.88 12.72
N ALA A 340 -17.07 -12.87 13.25
CA ALA A 340 -17.88 -11.66 13.30
C ALA A 340 -17.18 -10.55 14.12
N ASP A 341 -16.59 -10.92 15.26
CA ASP A 341 -15.85 -10.00 16.11
C ASP A 341 -14.60 -9.42 15.39
N ALA A 342 -13.90 -10.25 14.63
CA ALA A 342 -12.78 -9.79 13.80
C ALA A 342 -13.23 -8.81 12.70
N LEU A 343 -14.33 -9.11 12.00
CA LEU A 343 -14.90 -8.21 10.99
C LEU A 343 -15.35 -6.87 11.61
N VAL A 344 -16.04 -6.94 12.73
CA VAL A 344 -16.54 -5.78 13.48
C VAL A 344 -15.38 -4.90 13.94
N LEU A 345 -14.32 -5.50 14.47
CA LEU A 345 -13.13 -4.78 14.93
C LEU A 345 -12.50 -3.99 13.78
N ASN A 346 -12.18 -4.64 12.66
CA ASN A 346 -11.59 -3.98 11.50
C ASN A 346 -12.53 -2.93 10.88
N ALA A 347 -13.81 -3.22 10.72
CA ALA A 347 -14.79 -2.27 10.21
C ALA A 347 -14.92 -1.06 11.14
N GLY A 348 -14.99 -1.26 12.45
CA GLY A 348 -15.13 -0.17 13.44
C GLY A 348 -13.95 0.80 13.42
N TYR A 349 -12.73 0.27 13.36
CA TYR A 349 -11.53 1.10 13.26
C TYR A 349 -11.42 1.81 11.90
N ALA A 350 -11.85 1.16 10.82
CA ALA A 350 -11.94 1.80 9.50
C ALA A 350 -12.99 2.93 9.47
N LEU A 351 -14.13 2.77 10.14
CA LEU A 351 -15.15 3.81 10.28
C LEU A 351 -14.63 5.02 11.03
N ALA A 352 -13.85 4.83 12.11
CA ALA A 352 -13.20 5.91 12.84
C ALA A 352 -12.09 6.59 12.01
N ALA A 353 -11.32 5.82 11.25
CA ALA A 353 -10.34 6.38 10.32
C ALA A 353 -11.01 7.21 9.22
N ALA A 354 -12.13 6.73 8.66
CA ALA A 354 -12.92 7.42 7.62
C ALA A 354 -13.80 8.57 8.16
N GLN A 355 -13.72 8.85 9.47
CA GLN A 355 -14.51 9.91 10.13
C GLN A 355 -16.04 9.71 10.03
N VAL A 356 -16.49 8.46 9.84
CA VAL A 356 -17.90 8.08 9.91
C VAL A 356 -18.34 7.93 11.38
N ALA A 357 -17.42 7.51 12.24
CA ALA A 357 -17.54 7.50 13.69
C ALA A 357 -16.53 8.46 14.33
N ALA A 358 -16.85 9.01 15.48
CA ALA A 358 -16.00 9.98 16.16
C ALA A 358 -14.71 9.33 16.71
N ASP A 359 -14.82 8.08 17.16
CA ASP A 359 -13.70 7.30 17.70
C ASP A 359 -13.87 5.79 17.42
N PRO A 360 -12.86 4.96 17.70
CA PRO A 360 -12.94 3.52 17.48
C PRO A 360 -14.04 2.82 18.30
N ALA A 361 -14.37 3.26 19.49
CA ALA A 361 -15.40 2.64 20.32
C ALA A 361 -16.79 2.84 19.68
N GLU A 362 -17.10 4.05 19.22
CA GLU A 362 -18.31 4.33 18.46
C GLU A 362 -18.33 3.54 17.14
N GLY A 363 -17.20 3.48 16.42
CA GLY A 363 -17.09 2.74 15.18
C GLY A 363 -17.37 1.24 15.36
N VAL A 364 -16.81 0.63 16.40
CA VAL A 364 -17.04 -0.78 16.76
C VAL A 364 -18.50 -0.99 17.15
N ALA A 365 -19.09 -0.12 17.96
CA ALA A 365 -20.49 -0.21 18.35
C ALA A 365 -21.44 -0.13 17.13
N LEU A 366 -21.15 0.77 16.19
CA LEU A 366 -21.90 0.92 14.94
C LEU A 366 -21.76 -0.33 14.07
N ALA A 367 -20.55 -0.84 13.89
CA ALA A 367 -20.29 -2.07 13.13
C ALA A 367 -20.99 -3.28 13.76
N GLN A 368 -20.99 -3.42 15.10
CA GLN A 368 -21.72 -4.48 15.82
C GLN A 368 -23.22 -4.40 15.58
N GLU A 369 -23.80 -3.20 15.62
CA GLU A 369 -25.24 -3.02 15.41
C GLU A 369 -25.63 -3.43 13.97
N VAL A 370 -24.87 -2.96 12.97
CA VAL A 370 -25.09 -3.28 11.56
C VAL A 370 -24.92 -4.78 11.29
N GLN A 371 -23.90 -5.42 11.85
CA GLN A 371 -23.66 -6.85 11.74
C GLN A 371 -24.81 -7.64 12.36
N ARG A 372 -25.22 -7.32 13.58
CA ARG A 372 -26.29 -7.99 14.31
C ARG A 372 -27.65 -7.93 13.60
N ARG A 373 -27.93 -6.84 12.88
CA ARG A 373 -29.16 -6.66 12.08
C ARG A 373 -29.11 -7.37 10.74
N GLY A 374 -27.94 -7.87 10.33
CA GLY A 374 -27.75 -8.45 9.00
C GLY A 374 -27.86 -7.41 7.87
N ASP A 375 -27.58 -6.13 8.14
CA ASP A 375 -27.66 -5.09 7.11
C ASP A 375 -26.58 -5.27 6.04
N ALA A 376 -25.42 -5.86 6.42
CA ALA A 376 -24.28 -6.05 5.54
C ALA A 376 -24.54 -7.06 4.41
N ILE A 377 -25.36 -8.10 4.63
CA ILE A 377 -25.73 -9.04 3.56
C ILE A 377 -26.52 -8.35 2.45
N ARG A 378 -27.38 -7.37 2.79
CA ARG A 378 -28.13 -6.61 1.78
C ARG A 378 -27.23 -5.72 0.94
N VAL A 379 -26.17 -5.18 1.54
CA VAL A 379 -25.15 -4.41 0.79
C VAL A 379 -24.38 -5.33 -0.15
N LEU A 380 -23.97 -6.51 0.30
CA LEU A 380 -23.31 -7.51 -0.55
C LEU A 380 -24.20 -7.91 -1.74
N ASP A 381 -25.45 -8.27 -1.50
CA ASP A 381 -26.35 -8.73 -2.57
C ASP A 381 -26.63 -7.61 -3.59
N ARG A 382 -26.80 -6.36 -3.12
CA ARG A 382 -26.94 -5.19 -3.99
C ARG A 382 -25.65 -4.95 -4.81
N TRP A 383 -24.49 -5.01 -4.16
CA TRP A 383 -23.21 -4.83 -4.83
C TRP A 383 -22.97 -5.91 -5.90
N ALA A 384 -23.23 -7.17 -5.57
CA ALA A 384 -23.14 -8.29 -6.53
C ALA A 384 -24.02 -8.01 -7.76
N ALA A 385 -25.29 -7.64 -7.54
CA ALA A 385 -26.23 -7.36 -8.65
C ALA A 385 -25.75 -6.19 -9.53
N ILE A 386 -25.30 -5.08 -8.93
CA ILE A 386 -24.80 -3.90 -9.66
C ILE A 386 -23.52 -4.26 -10.44
N SER A 387 -22.59 -4.97 -9.81
CA SER A 387 -21.32 -5.36 -10.45
C SER A 387 -21.54 -6.25 -11.66
N GLN A 388 -22.47 -7.20 -11.60
CA GLN A 388 -22.84 -8.07 -12.72
C GLN A 388 -23.49 -7.27 -13.87
N GLN A 389 -24.34 -6.29 -13.55
CA GLN A 389 -24.92 -5.40 -14.58
C GLN A 389 -23.82 -4.57 -15.27
N CYS A 390 -22.85 -4.04 -14.50
CA CYS A 390 -21.73 -3.30 -15.05
C CYS A 390 -20.88 -4.19 -15.98
N ALA A 391 -20.56 -5.41 -15.57
CA ALA A 391 -19.79 -6.35 -16.38
C ALA A 391 -20.50 -6.69 -17.68
N ALA A 392 -21.81 -6.92 -17.66
CA ALA A 392 -22.60 -7.17 -18.87
C ALA A 392 -22.57 -5.98 -19.82
N GLN A 393 -22.73 -4.77 -19.31
CA GLN A 393 -22.66 -3.54 -20.13
C GLN A 393 -21.27 -3.30 -20.74
N GLU A 394 -20.18 -3.56 -19.98
CA GLU A 394 -18.82 -3.45 -20.51
C GLU A 394 -18.59 -4.44 -21.66
N LEU A 395 -19.03 -5.70 -21.54
CA LEU A 395 -18.92 -6.71 -22.58
C LEU A 395 -19.71 -6.33 -23.86
N GLU A 396 -20.91 -5.78 -23.72
CA GLU A 396 -21.69 -5.29 -24.87
C GLU A 396 -20.98 -4.15 -25.59
N GLN A 397 -20.39 -3.20 -24.85
CA GLN A 397 -19.64 -2.07 -25.41
C GLN A 397 -18.37 -2.53 -26.13
N GLU A 398 -17.61 -3.47 -25.54
CA GLU A 398 -16.42 -4.05 -26.15
C GLU A 398 -16.78 -4.82 -27.45
N GLY A 399 -17.86 -5.60 -27.43
CA GLY A 399 -18.37 -6.30 -28.61
C GLY A 399 -18.79 -5.35 -29.75
N ALA A 400 -19.49 -4.27 -29.40
CA ALA A 400 -19.88 -3.24 -30.36
C ALA A 400 -18.67 -2.50 -30.96
N ALA A 401 -17.68 -2.17 -30.11
CA ALA A 401 -16.44 -1.53 -30.58
C ALA A 401 -15.61 -2.43 -31.49
N ALA A 402 -15.52 -3.72 -31.19
CA ALA A 402 -14.84 -4.69 -32.05
C ALA A 402 -15.52 -4.88 -33.40
N ALA A 403 -16.85 -4.84 -33.44
CA ALA A 403 -17.63 -4.95 -34.70
C ALA A 403 -17.56 -3.68 -35.58
N ALA A 404 -17.21 -2.54 -35.00
CA ALA A 404 -17.10 -1.25 -35.68
C ALA A 404 -15.74 -1.00 -36.38
N VAL A 405 -14.72 -1.85 -36.16
CA VAL A 405 -13.41 -1.74 -36.81
C VAL A 405 -13.52 -2.28 -38.22
N PRO A 406 -13.37 -1.45 -39.28
CA PRO A 406 -13.39 -1.93 -40.67
C PRO A 406 -12.21 -2.87 -40.93
N ALA A 407 -12.45 -3.95 -41.70
CA ALA A 407 -11.45 -4.94 -42.11
C ALA A 407 -10.35 -4.34 -43.00
#